data_39363c7ba76296a12defe4110b38af70
#
_entry.id   39363c7ba76296a12defe4110b38af70
#
_cell.length_a   1.000
_cell.length_b   1.000
_cell.length_c   1.000
_cell.angle_alpha   90.00
_cell.angle_beta   90.00
_cell.angle_gamma   90.00
#
_symmetry.space_group_name_H-M   'P 1'
#
loop_
_entity.id
_entity.type
_entity.pdbx_description
1 polymer ?
#
loop_
_entity_poly.entity_id
_entity_poly.type
_entity_poly.pdbx_seq_one_letter_code
_entity_poly.pdbx_strand_id
1 'polypeptide(L)'
;MKKILLTLLILAQLVVVAETKKGKAPVSQPKSAAAGQPAKTEVVGKDGIKRFATLKEAAEDYAKALQEISNYGSRELLQTINPNVDKYVSEKNDADLQKKWDETNTMLIEQFEVLVYKINENGNNGEVIFLIKGYDETAMNKYLNDNYKKYAKIDKVRSQVDINIEEYIKLQYEYLTKTKKINLATSKVHFVKDSQGWKVTEEKK
;
A
#
# COMPACT_ATOMS: atom_id res chain seq x y z
N MET A 1 16.31 -9.33 11.04
CA MET A 1 17.05 -8.26 10.32
C MET A 1 16.94 -8.34 8.78
N LYS A 2 16.86 -9.51 8.12
CA LYS A 2 16.77 -9.60 6.64
C LYS A 2 15.39 -9.25 6.03
N LYS A 3 14.29 -9.29 6.78
CA LYS A 3 12.93 -9.05 6.26
C LYS A 3 12.53 -7.56 6.24
N ILE A 4 13.06 -6.74 7.13
CA ILE A 4 12.84 -5.27 7.16
C ILE A 4 13.45 -4.61 5.90
N LEU A 5 14.54 -5.19 5.39
CA LEU A 5 15.18 -4.70 4.16
C LEU A 5 14.31 -4.92 2.92
N LEU A 6 13.42 -5.92 2.94
CA LEU A 6 12.57 -6.26 1.78
C LEU A 6 11.42 -5.26 1.59
N THR A 7 10.81 -4.77 2.67
CA THR A 7 9.70 -3.80 2.59
C THR A 7 10.20 -2.41 2.19
N LEU A 8 11.36 -1.99 2.70
CA LEU A 8 12.03 -0.76 2.26
C LEU A 8 12.59 -0.88 0.83
N LEU A 9 13.02 -2.09 0.42
CA LEU A 9 13.50 -2.33 -0.95
C LEU A 9 12.36 -2.27 -1.98
N ILE A 10 11.14 -2.68 -1.63
CA ILE A 10 9.97 -2.55 -2.49
C ILE A 10 9.63 -1.07 -2.70
N LEU A 11 9.68 -0.24 -1.67
CA LEU A 11 9.48 1.22 -1.79
C LEU A 11 10.58 1.91 -2.63
N ALA A 12 11.84 1.46 -2.51
CA ALA A 12 12.94 2.00 -3.31
C ALA A 12 12.90 1.52 -4.78
N GLN A 13 12.38 0.32 -5.05
CA GLN A 13 12.22 -0.20 -6.43
C GLN A 13 10.99 0.37 -7.15
N LEU A 14 10.02 0.93 -6.41
CA LEU A 14 8.82 1.54 -6.98
C LEU A 14 9.10 2.81 -7.79
N VAL A 15 10.23 3.45 -7.59
CA VAL A 15 10.70 4.57 -8.42
C VAL A 15 11.20 4.10 -9.80
N VAL A 16 11.52 2.79 -9.96
CA VAL A 16 12.16 2.24 -11.18
C VAL A 16 11.19 1.47 -12.09
N VAL A 17 10.01 1.07 -11.62
CA VAL A 17 9.10 0.15 -12.36
C VAL A 17 7.97 0.86 -13.12
N ALA A 18 7.95 2.19 -13.20
CA ALA A 18 7.03 2.91 -14.10
C ALA A 18 7.36 2.70 -15.61
N GLU A 19 8.45 2.01 -15.91
CA GLU A 19 8.81 1.60 -17.29
C GLU A 19 8.65 0.08 -17.46
N THR A 20 7.80 -0.27 -18.40
CA THR A 20 7.58 -1.57 -19.04
C THR A 20 6.43 -2.43 -18.51
N LYS A 21 5.25 -2.23 -19.11
CA LYS A 21 4.50 -3.32 -19.76
C LYS A 21 3.39 -2.78 -20.64
N LYS A 22 3.61 -2.81 -21.95
CA LYS A 22 2.52 -2.89 -22.94
C LYS A 22 1.83 -4.23 -22.77
N GLY A 23 0.60 -4.23 -22.29
CA GLY A 23 -0.25 -5.42 -22.19
C GLY A 23 -1.72 -4.99 -22.23
N LYS A 24 -2.41 -5.41 -23.29
CA LYS A 24 -3.81 -5.11 -23.63
C LYS A 24 -4.78 -5.40 -22.52
N ALA A 25 -5.73 -4.44 -22.34
CA ALA A 25 -6.95 -4.57 -21.56
C ALA A 25 -7.95 -5.56 -22.20
N PRO A 26 -8.95 -6.02 -21.43
CA PRO A 26 -10.32 -5.63 -21.77
C PRO A 26 -11.15 -5.08 -20.60
N VAL A 27 -11.74 -3.97 -20.89
CA VAL A 27 -13.06 -3.37 -20.60
C VAL A 27 -14.04 -4.19 -19.78
N SER A 28 -14.53 -3.56 -18.69
CA SER A 28 -15.96 -3.26 -18.50
C SER A 28 -16.16 -2.37 -17.26
N GLN A 29 -16.77 -1.21 -17.49
CA GLN A 29 -17.25 -0.29 -16.44
C GLN A 29 -18.58 -0.77 -15.87
N PRO A 30 -18.91 -0.41 -14.64
CA PRO A 30 -20.23 0.08 -14.33
C PRO A 30 -20.20 1.56 -13.94
N LYS A 31 -21.08 2.31 -14.56
CA LYS A 31 -21.41 3.69 -14.22
C LYS A 31 -22.01 3.75 -12.81
N SER A 32 -21.47 4.61 -11.98
CA SER A 32 -22.19 5.20 -10.86
C SER A 32 -21.92 6.70 -10.86
N ALA A 33 -23.01 7.45 -11.03
CA ALA A 33 -23.00 8.90 -10.97
C ALA A 33 -22.87 9.34 -9.52
N ALA A 34 -21.84 10.15 -9.23
CA ALA A 34 -21.77 10.96 -8.03
C ALA A 34 -21.38 12.39 -8.41
N ALA A 35 -22.09 13.34 -7.81
CA ALA A 35 -22.16 14.72 -8.17
C ALA A 35 -20.86 15.51 -7.95
N GLY A 36 -20.50 16.36 -8.91
CA GLY A 36 -19.96 17.69 -8.67
C GLY A 36 -18.54 17.82 -8.10
N GLN A 37 -17.52 17.16 -8.69
CA GLN A 37 -16.15 17.68 -8.65
C GLN A 37 -15.82 18.31 -10.01
N PRO A 38 -15.10 19.47 -10.04
CA PRO A 38 -14.64 20.03 -11.31
C PRO A 38 -13.82 18.99 -12.04
N ALA A 39 -14.11 18.78 -13.33
CA ALA A 39 -13.46 17.82 -14.17
C ALA A 39 -11.92 18.04 -14.09
N LYS A 40 -11.17 17.06 -13.60
CA LYS A 40 -9.72 17.05 -13.68
C LYS A 40 -9.34 17.14 -15.14
N THR A 41 -8.63 18.19 -15.53
CA THR A 41 -8.18 18.36 -16.92
C THR A 41 -6.91 17.53 -17.12
N GLU A 42 -7.10 16.22 -17.25
CA GLU A 42 -6.03 15.29 -17.58
C GLU A 42 -5.87 15.23 -19.09
N VAL A 43 -4.64 15.40 -19.59
CA VAL A 43 -4.28 15.24 -20.99
C VAL A 43 -3.22 14.14 -21.10
N VAL A 44 -3.49 13.12 -21.91
CA VAL A 44 -2.47 12.12 -22.25
C VAL A 44 -1.74 12.57 -23.51
N GLY A 45 -0.44 12.84 -23.40
CA GLY A 45 0.40 13.23 -24.51
C GLY A 45 0.62 12.08 -25.51
N LYS A 46 1.18 12.40 -26.67
CA LYS A 46 1.55 11.40 -27.70
C LYS A 46 2.60 10.40 -27.20
N ASP A 47 3.35 10.76 -26.18
CA ASP A 47 4.33 9.94 -25.44
C ASP A 47 3.69 8.99 -24.41
N GLY A 48 2.36 9.02 -24.27
CA GLY A 48 1.62 8.21 -23.30
C GLY A 48 1.70 8.73 -21.85
N ILE A 49 2.35 9.88 -21.63
CA ILE A 49 2.51 10.46 -20.28
C ILE A 49 1.31 11.34 -19.97
N LYS A 50 0.75 11.16 -18.78
CA LYS A 50 -0.30 12.02 -18.24
C LYS A 50 0.25 13.40 -17.88
N ARG A 51 -0.53 14.42 -18.19
CA ARG A 51 -0.26 15.82 -17.83
C ARG A 51 -1.49 16.45 -17.19
N PHE A 52 -1.24 17.36 -16.26
CA PHE A 52 -2.26 17.98 -15.44
C PHE A 52 -2.17 19.49 -15.52
N ALA A 53 -3.31 20.16 -15.37
CA ALA A 53 -3.35 21.63 -15.42
C ALA A 53 -2.54 22.28 -14.28
N THR A 54 -2.55 21.66 -13.11
CA THR A 54 -1.83 22.14 -11.92
C THR A 54 -0.86 21.11 -11.36
N LEU A 55 0.20 21.61 -10.69
CA LEU A 55 1.15 20.73 -9.97
C LEU A 55 0.45 19.93 -8.86
N LYS A 56 -0.57 20.52 -8.23
CA LYS A 56 -1.35 19.83 -7.21
C LYS A 56 -2.07 18.60 -7.77
N GLU A 57 -2.75 18.73 -8.90
CA GLU A 57 -3.43 17.60 -9.54
C GLU A 57 -2.44 16.50 -9.96
N ALA A 58 -1.29 16.89 -10.53
CA ALA A 58 -0.22 15.94 -10.88
C ALA A 58 0.31 15.19 -9.64
N ALA A 59 0.48 15.90 -8.52
CA ALA A 59 0.93 15.32 -7.26
C ALA A 59 -0.10 14.36 -6.66
N GLU A 60 -1.38 14.71 -6.68
CA GLU A 60 -2.48 13.87 -6.17
C GLU A 60 -2.63 12.59 -7.01
N ASP A 61 -2.52 12.68 -8.35
CA ASP A 61 -2.55 11.51 -9.23
C ASP A 61 -1.35 10.59 -8.98
N TYR A 62 -0.17 11.18 -8.79
CA TYR A 62 1.05 10.42 -8.46
C TYR A 62 0.93 9.72 -7.09
N ALA A 63 0.42 10.41 -6.06
CA ALA A 63 0.17 9.81 -4.75
C ALA A 63 -0.79 8.63 -4.85
N LYS A 64 -1.86 8.77 -5.65
CA LYS A 64 -2.83 7.70 -5.90
C LYS A 64 -2.18 6.50 -6.59
N ALA A 65 -1.37 6.73 -7.62
CA ALA A 65 -0.64 5.65 -8.30
C ALA A 65 0.32 4.92 -7.36
N LEU A 66 1.06 5.64 -6.51
CA LEU A 66 1.92 5.03 -5.49
C LEU A 66 1.12 4.21 -4.47
N GLN A 67 -0.05 4.71 -4.06
CA GLN A 67 -0.95 3.98 -3.16
C GLN A 67 -1.44 2.68 -3.78
N GLU A 68 -1.87 2.70 -5.04
CA GLU A 68 -2.34 1.52 -5.78
C GLU A 68 -1.23 0.47 -5.93
N ILE A 69 0.00 0.89 -6.25
CA ILE A 69 1.16 0.02 -6.35
C ILE A 69 1.49 -0.59 -4.98
N SER A 70 1.47 0.21 -3.92
CA SER A 70 1.71 -0.26 -2.55
C SER A 70 0.67 -1.32 -2.13
N ASN A 71 -0.61 -1.04 -2.37
CA ASN A 71 -1.70 -1.96 -2.05
C ASN A 71 -1.59 -3.27 -2.86
N TYR A 72 -1.21 -3.18 -4.14
CA TYR A 72 -0.95 -4.36 -4.97
C TYR A 72 0.19 -5.20 -4.39
N GLY A 73 1.33 -4.59 -4.08
CA GLY A 73 2.48 -5.29 -3.49
C GLY A 73 2.15 -5.95 -2.15
N SER A 74 1.38 -5.26 -1.28
CA SER A 74 0.92 -5.81 -0.01
C SER A 74 0.01 -7.03 -0.21
N ARG A 75 -0.90 -6.97 -1.19
CA ARG A 75 -1.80 -8.09 -1.53
C ARG A 75 -1.03 -9.32 -1.99
N GLU A 76 -0.10 -9.16 -2.94
CA GLU A 76 0.75 -10.25 -3.43
C GLU A 76 1.56 -10.90 -2.28
N LEU A 77 2.10 -10.06 -1.38
CA LEU A 77 2.84 -10.55 -0.22
C LEU A 77 1.95 -11.37 0.72
N LEU A 78 0.75 -10.88 1.05
CA LEU A 78 -0.18 -11.58 1.95
C LEU A 78 -0.61 -12.93 1.39
N GLN A 79 -0.90 -13.03 0.08
CA GLN A 79 -1.22 -14.30 -0.57
C GLN A 79 -0.07 -15.32 -0.47
N THR A 80 1.16 -14.85 -0.41
CA THR A 80 2.34 -15.72 -0.28
C THR A 80 2.58 -16.17 1.17
N ILE A 81 2.24 -15.32 2.15
CA ILE A 81 2.56 -15.57 3.56
C ILE A 81 1.48 -16.39 4.27
N ASN A 82 0.21 -16.18 3.93
CA ASN A 82 -0.92 -16.64 4.72
C ASN A 82 -1.79 -17.78 4.10
N PRO A 83 -1.33 -18.61 3.14
CA PRO A 83 -2.20 -19.60 2.48
C PRO A 83 -2.82 -20.62 3.45
N ASN A 84 -2.13 -20.95 4.53
CA ASN A 84 -2.64 -21.86 5.54
C ASN A 84 -3.73 -21.23 6.43
N VAL A 85 -3.65 -19.91 6.65
CA VAL A 85 -4.66 -19.17 7.41
C VAL A 85 -5.93 -19.03 6.59
N ASP A 86 -5.83 -18.67 5.32
CA ASP A 86 -6.98 -18.58 4.40
C ASP A 86 -7.72 -19.94 4.31
N LYS A 87 -6.97 -21.01 4.15
CA LYS A 87 -7.54 -22.37 4.12
C LYS A 87 -8.27 -22.69 5.43
N TYR A 88 -7.64 -22.46 6.57
CA TYR A 88 -8.23 -22.72 7.88
C TYR A 88 -9.54 -21.97 8.09
N VAL A 89 -9.54 -20.65 7.79
CA VAL A 89 -10.72 -19.81 7.95
C VAL A 89 -11.87 -20.29 7.08
N SER A 90 -11.58 -20.62 5.81
CA SER A 90 -12.56 -21.16 4.87
C SER A 90 -13.15 -22.51 5.33
N GLU A 91 -12.32 -23.41 5.84
CA GLU A 91 -12.76 -24.74 6.31
C GLU A 91 -13.56 -24.66 7.62
N LYS A 92 -13.29 -23.66 8.46
CA LYS A 92 -13.98 -23.45 9.74
C LYS A 92 -15.45 -23.07 9.57
N ASN A 93 -15.79 -22.40 8.48
CA ASN A 93 -17.13 -21.91 8.15
C ASN A 93 -17.77 -21.07 9.27
N ASP A 94 -16.96 -20.24 9.94
CA ASP A 94 -17.36 -19.32 11.00
C ASP A 94 -17.41 -17.88 10.41
N ALA A 95 -18.61 -17.30 10.34
CA ALA A 95 -18.82 -15.99 9.71
C ALA A 95 -18.11 -14.84 10.46
N ASP A 96 -18.01 -14.90 11.80
CA ASP A 96 -17.34 -13.87 12.58
C ASP A 96 -15.82 -13.95 12.43
N LEU A 97 -15.28 -15.15 12.35
CA LEU A 97 -13.86 -15.39 12.09
C LEU A 97 -13.50 -14.93 10.67
N GLN A 98 -14.31 -15.30 9.66
CA GLN A 98 -14.13 -14.85 8.28
C GLN A 98 -14.13 -13.33 8.20
N LYS A 99 -15.12 -12.67 8.80
CA LYS A 99 -15.21 -11.21 8.80
C LYS A 99 -13.96 -10.56 9.41
N LYS A 100 -13.49 -11.04 10.57
CA LYS A 100 -12.27 -10.50 11.20
C LYS A 100 -11.05 -10.70 10.33
N TRP A 101 -10.95 -11.84 9.65
CA TRP A 101 -9.85 -12.13 8.74
C TRP A 101 -9.86 -11.22 7.51
N ASP A 102 -11.02 -11.01 6.90
CA ASP A 102 -11.19 -10.12 5.74
C ASP A 102 -10.85 -8.67 6.11
N GLU A 103 -11.31 -8.19 7.27
CA GLU A 103 -10.99 -6.86 7.76
C GLU A 103 -9.49 -6.72 8.09
N THR A 104 -8.87 -7.75 8.69
CA THR A 104 -7.43 -7.79 8.95
C THR A 104 -6.64 -7.72 7.66
N ASN A 105 -6.99 -8.53 6.66
CA ASN A 105 -6.35 -8.51 5.34
C ASN A 105 -6.50 -7.15 4.66
N THR A 106 -7.68 -6.54 4.72
CA THR A 106 -7.92 -5.19 4.18
C THR A 106 -7.00 -4.17 4.84
N MET A 107 -6.92 -4.15 6.17
CA MET A 107 -6.03 -3.24 6.90
C MET A 107 -4.54 -3.48 6.58
N LEU A 108 -4.12 -4.73 6.35
CA LEU A 108 -2.75 -5.07 5.97
C LEU A 108 -2.45 -4.73 4.50
N ILE A 109 -3.42 -4.86 3.59
CA ILE A 109 -3.28 -4.41 2.20
C ILE A 109 -3.12 -2.89 2.15
N GLU A 110 -3.94 -2.19 2.91
CA GLU A 110 -3.95 -0.73 3.01
C GLU A 110 -3.00 -0.22 4.11
N GLN A 111 -1.98 -1.02 4.49
CA GLN A 111 -1.10 -0.67 5.61
C GLN A 111 -0.36 0.67 5.41
N PHE A 112 -0.08 1.06 4.18
CA PHE A 112 0.54 2.34 3.86
C PHE A 112 -0.51 3.35 3.38
N GLU A 113 -0.23 4.63 3.62
CA GLU A 113 -0.99 5.77 3.14
C GLU A 113 -0.02 6.80 2.58
N VAL A 114 -0.20 7.19 1.32
CA VAL A 114 0.64 8.17 0.64
C VAL A 114 -0.10 9.49 0.53
N LEU A 115 0.45 10.53 1.15
CA LEU A 115 -0.16 11.85 1.22
C LEU A 115 0.74 12.90 0.57
N VAL A 116 0.16 13.84 -0.14
CA VAL A 116 0.87 15.06 -0.57
C VAL A 116 1.08 15.94 0.67
N TYR A 117 2.34 16.09 1.11
CA TYR A 117 2.69 16.83 2.32
C TYR A 117 3.04 18.29 2.04
N LYS A 118 3.86 18.54 1.01
CA LYS A 118 4.28 19.87 0.64
C LYS A 118 4.49 19.98 -0.86
N ILE A 119 4.06 21.10 -1.43
CA ILE A 119 4.24 21.43 -2.84
C ILE A 119 5.05 22.73 -2.90
N ASN A 120 6.14 22.73 -3.66
CA ASN A 120 6.95 23.90 -3.98
C ASN A 120 6.94 24.05 -5.51
N GLU A 121 6.41 25.17 -6.00
CA GLU A 121 6.35 25.49 -7.43
C GLU A 121 7.25 26.67 -7.71
N ASN A 122 8.12 26.56 -8.72
CA ASN A 122 9.01 27.62 -9.17
C ASN A 122 9.04 27.66 -10.71
N GLY A 123 8.21 28.49 -11.31
CA GLY A 123 8.03 28.60 -12.74
C GLY A 123 7.55 27.26 -13.34
N ASN A 124 8.38 26.68 -14.19
CA ASN A 124 8.06 25.39 -14.84
C ASN A 124 8.64 24.17 -14.07
N ASN A 125 9.21 24.37 -12.88
CA ASN A 125 9.73 23.30 -12.05
C ASN A 125 8.89 23.17 -10.79
N GLY A 126 8.58 21.94 -10.39
CA GLY A 126 7.87 21.59 -9.18
C GLY A 126 8.65 20.58 -8.35
N GLU A 127 8.60 20.74 -7.05
CA GLU A 127 9.08 19.78 -6.08
C GLU A 127 7.92 19.42 -5.15
N VAL A 128 7.62 18.14 -5.04
CA VAL A 128 6.56 17.67 -4.14
C VAL A 128 7.17 16.72 -3.12
N ILE A 129 6.85 16.95 -1.85
CA ILE A 129 7.20 16.04 -0.76
C ILE A 129 5.96 15.23 -0.43
N PHE A 130 6.08 13.93 -0.52
CA PHE A 130 5.07 12.96 -0.09
C PHE A 130 5.39 12.46 1.31
N LEU A 131 4.38 12.33 2.15
CA LEU A 131 4.45 11.69 3.45
C LEU A 131 3.88 10.28 3.33
N ILE A 132 4.66 9.30 3.75
CA ILE A 132 4.23 7.90 3.82
C ILE A 132 3.92 7.58 5.27
N LYS A 133 2.67 7.25 5.55
CA LYS A 133 2.22 6.74 6.85
C LYS A 133 2.01 5.23 6.78
N GLY A 134 2.13 4.57 7.91
CA GLY A 134 1.85 3.13 7.98
C GLY A 134 1.83 2.64 9.42
N TYR A 135 1.48 1.37 9.60
CA TYR A 135 1.61 0.73 10.89
C TYR A 135 3.08 0.49 11.23
N ASP A 136 3.44 0.64 12.51
CA ASP A 136 4.76 0.29 13.02
C ASP A 136 4.89 -1.25 13.08
N GLU A 137 5.56 -1.83 12.10
CA GLU A 137 5.79 -3.27 12.01
C GLU A 137 6.58 -3.80 13.22
N THR A 138 7.53 -3.03 13.73
CA THR A 138 8.31 -3.42 14.91
C THR A 138 7.43 -3.50 16.14
N ALA A 139 6.55 -2.51 16.34
CA ALA A 139 5.61 -2.50 17.45
C ALA A 139 4.56 -3.62 17.30
N MET A 140 4.08 -3.91 16.09
CA MET A 140 3.18 -5.02 15.84
C MET A 140 3.83 -6.38 16.15
N ASN A 141 5.03 -6.60 15.65
CA ASN A 141 5.78 -7.82 15.92
C ASN A 141 6.08 -7.99 17.42
N LYS A 142 6.42 -6.88 18.10
CA LYS A 142 6.58 -6.91 19.56
C LYS A 142 5.28 -7.30 20.26
N TYR A 143 4.15 -6.70 19.90
CA TYR A 143 2.84 -7.02 20.47
C TYR A 143 2.49 -8.51 20.30
N LEU A 144 2.68 -9.06 19.09
CA LEU A 144 2.44 -10.47 18.83
C LEU A 144 3.39 -11.36 19.65
N ASN A 145 4.67 -11.01 19.74
CA ASN A 145 5.65 -11.75 20.53
C ASN A 145 5.34 -11.71 22.03
N ASP A 146 4.93 -10.57 22.57
CA ASP A 146 4.54 -10.45 23.99
C ASP A 146 3.29 -11.32 24.30
N ASN A 147 2.46 -11.60 23.30
CA ASN A 147 1.24 -12.40 23.42
C ASN A 147 1.37 -13.82 22.83
N TYR A 148 2.59 -14.27 22.43
CA TYR A 148 2.75 -15.53 21.69
C TYR A 148 2.16 -16.74 22.40
N LYS A 149 2.18 -16.80 23.74
CA LYS A 149 1.63 -17.89 24.56
C LYS A 149 0.10 -18.05 24.42
N LYS A 150 -0.60 -17.05 23.93
CA LYS A 150 -2.04 -17.11 23.67
C LYS A 150 -2.35 -17.90 22.40
N TYR A 151 -1.49 -17.81 21.39
CA TYR A 151 -1.74 -18.40 20.09
C TYR A 151 -0.72 -19.48 19.68
N ALA A 152 0.40 -19.65 20.40
CA ALA A 152 1.42 -20.63 20.06
C ALA A 152 1.79 -21.50 21.25
N LYS A 153 1.83 -22.82 21.04
CA LYS A 153 2.33 -23.80 21.99
C LYS A 153 3.55 -24.49 21.41
N ILE A 154 4.64 -24.51 22.18
CA ILE A 154 5.88 -25.14 21.75
C ILE A 154 5.92 -26.55 22.34
N ASP A 155 5.82 -27.55 21.49
CA ASP A 155 6.10 -28.96 21.85
C ASP A 155 7.63 -29.18 21.73
N LYS A 156 8.31 -29.14 22.87
CA LYS A 156 9.77 -29.33 22.94
C LYS A 156 10.20 -30.77 22.59
N VAL A 157 9.31 -31.74 22.76
CA VAL A 157 9.61 -33.17 22.48
C VAL A 157 9.62 -33.40 20.98
N ARG A 158 8.63 -32.85 20.28
CA ARG A 158 8.49 -33.00 18.83
C ARG A 158 9.19 -31.91 18.03
N SER A 159 9.75 -30.89 18.70
CA SER A 159 10.30 -29.68 18.06
C SER A 159 9.29 -29.00 17.13
N GLN A 160 8.01 -29.01 17.51
CA GLN A 160 6.92 -28.43 16.73
C GLN A 160 6.30 -27.25 17.45
N VAL A 161 5.71 -26.35 16.67
CA VAL A 161 4.93 -25.22 17.19
C VAL A 161 3.51 -25.35 16.68
N ASP A 162 2.58 -25.57 17.61
CA ASP A 162 1.15 -25.59 17.32
C ASP A 162 0.62 -24.16 17.40
N ILE A 163 0.00 -23.69 16.33
CA ILE A 163 -0.56 -22.32 16.26
C ILE A 163 -2.07 -22.39 16.33
N ASN A 164 -2.65 -21.69 17.29
CA ASN A 164 -4.07 -21.40 17.32
C ASN A 164 -4.34 -20.21 16.40
N ILE A 165 -4.81 -20.51 15.19
CA ILE A 165 -5.03 -19.53 14.12
C ILE A 165 -6.12 -18.51 14.51
N GLU A 166 -7.18 -18.91 15.22
CA GLU A 166 -8.24 -18.00 15.66
C GLU A 166 -7.70 -16.92 16.61
N GLU A 167 -6.92 -17.31 17.63
CA GLU A 167 -6.31 -16.36 18.55
C GLU A 167 -5.25 -15.49 17.86
N TYR A 168 -4.53 -16.02 16.87
CA TYR A 168 -3.59 -15.24 16.07
C TYR A 168 -4.31 -14.14 15.25
N ILE A 169 -5.39 -14.49 14.55
CA ILE A 169 -6.22 -13.53 13.80
C ILE A 169 -6.79 -12.47 14.74
N LYS A 170 -7.33 -12.89 15.89
CA LYS A 170 -7.90 -11.97 16.89
C LYS A 170 -6.87 -10.96 17.39
N LEU A 171 -5.66 -11.39 17.71
CA LEU A 171 -4.59 -10.50 18.16
C LEU A 171 -4.14 -9.52 17.08
N GLN A 172 -4.02 -9.97 15.82
CA GLN A 172 -3.71 -9.07 14.70
C GLN A 172 -4.83 -8.03 14.51
N TYR A 173 -6.07 -8.48 14.47
CA TYR A 173 -7.24 -7.62 14.34
C TYR A 173 -7.32 -6.57 15.47
N GLU A 174 -7.12 -7.00 16.72
CA GLU A 174 -7.12 -6.11 17.88
C GLU A 174 -6.00 -5.06 17.79
N TYR A 175 -4.81 -5.45 17.37
CA TYR A 175 -3.71 -4.52 17.20
C TYR A 175 -4.02 -3.47 16.13
N LEU A 176 -4.39 -3.90 14.94
CA LEU A 176 -4.61 -3.04 13.78
C LEU A 176 -5.79 -2.07 14.00
N THR A 177 -6.88 -2.51 14.64
CA THR A 177 -8.03 -1.66 14.92
C THR A 177 -7.77 -0.61 16.00
N LYS A 178 -6.86 -0.88 16.95
CA LYS A 178 -6.53 0.02 18.05
C LYS A 178 -5.34 0.93 17.76
N THR A 179 -4.54 0.61 16.75
CA THR A 179 -3.29 1.32 16.43
C THR A 179 -3.50 2.31 15.29
N LYS A 180 -2.97 3.51 15.45
CA LYS A 180 -2.96 4.53 14.39
C LYS A 180 -1.71 4.39 13.54
N LYS A 181 -1.85 4.67 12.24
CA LYS A 181 -0.70 4.81 11.35
C LYS A 181 0.18 5.98 11.79
N ILE A 182 1.48 5.77 11.78
CA ILE A 182 2.51 6.76 12.10
C ILE A 182 3.23 7.23 10.84
N ASN A 183 3.95 8.33 10.93
CA ASN A 183 4.80 8.81 9.85
C ASN A 183 6.03 7.89 9.76
N LEU A 184 6.19 7.20 8.63
CA LEU A 184 7.29 6.28 8.40
C LEU A 184 8.43 6.92 7.62
N ALA A 185 8.10 7.65 6.56
CA ALA A 185 9.09 8.25 5.67
C ALA A 185 8.51 9.46 4.92
N THR A 186 9.40 10.23 4.30
CA THR A 186 9.05 11.21 3.28
C THR A 186 9.80 10.90 1.99
N SER A 187 9.16 11.13 0.85
CA SER A 187 9.78 11.02 -0.47
C SER A 187 9.64 12.34 -1.21
N LYS A 188 10.68 12.73 -1.93
CA LYS A 188 10.72 13.94 -2.74
C LYS A 188 10.67 13.54 -4.21
N VAL A 189 9.75 14.16 -4.96
CA VAL A 189 9.58 13.93 -6.39
C VAL A 189 9.59 15.25 -7.13
N HIS A 190 10.26 15.29 -8.26
CA HIS A 190 10.33 16.46 -9.12
C HIS A 190 9.34 16.35 -10.28
N PHE A 191 8.74 17.49 -10.58
CA PHE A 191 7.79 17.66 -11.67
C PHE A 191 8.25 18.78 -12.59
N VAL A 192 7.84 18.72 -13.84
CA VAL A 192 8.11 19.76 -14.83
C VAL A 192 6.82 20.10 -15.57
N LYS A 193 6.66 21.39 -15.89
CA LYS A 193 5.58 21.90 -16.73
C LYS A 193 6.07 22.10 -18.15
N ASP A 194 5.47 21.39 -19.09
CA ASP A 194 5.65 21.64 -20.53
C ASP A 194 4.43 22.37 -21.11
N SER A 195 4.35 22.50 -22.43
CA SER A 195 3.24 23.18 -23.12
C SER A 195 1.88 22.50 -22.93
N GLN A 196 1.85 21.26 -22.45
CA GLN A 196 0.63 20.46 -22.24
C GLN A 196 0.23 20.36 -20.76
N GLY A 197 1.12 20.72 -19.82
CA GLY A 197 0.85 20.71 -18.40
C GLY A 197 1.98 20.10 -17.54
N TRP A 198 1.66 19.82 -16.29
CA TRP A 198 2.58 19.25 -15.30
C TRP A 198 2.69 17.75 -15.43
N LYS A 199 3.92 17.23 -15.38
CA LYS A 199 4.23 15.80 -15.37
C LYS A 199 5.41 15.49 -14.45
N VAL A 200 5.57 14.24 -14.04
CA VAL A 200 6.75 13.77 -13.31
C VAL A 200 7.97 13.87 -14.21
N THR A 201 9.10 14.32 -13.65
CA THR A 201 10.41 14.23 -14.33
C THR A 201 10.94 12.83 -14.21
N GLU A 202 11.35 12.25 -15.34
CA GLU A 202 12.21 11.06 -15.32
C GLU A 202 13.56 11.46 -14.73
N GLU A 203 13.99 10.80 -13.66
CA GLU A 203 15.37 10.95 -13.21
C GLU A 203 16.29 10.41 -14.32
N LYS A 204 17.03 11.31 -14.93
CA LYS A 204 18.14 10.89 -15.82
C LYS A 204 19.16 10.19 -14.94
N LYS A 205 19.25 8.86 -15.08
CA LYS A 205 20.33 8.06 -14.51
C LYS A 205 21.68 8.48 -15.06
#